data_f1995725527306779d84c717375a4cda
#
_entry.id   f1995725527306779d84c717375a4cda
#
_cell.length_a   1.000
_cell.length_b   1.000
_cell.length_c   1.000
_cell.angle_alpha   90.00
_cell.angle_beta   90.00
_cell.angle_gamma   90.00
#
_symmetry.space_group_name_H-M   'P 1'
#
loop_
_entity.id
_entity.type
_entity.pdbx_description
1 polymer ?
#
loop_
_entity_poly.entity_id
_entity_poly.type
_entity_poly.pdbx_seq_one_letter_code
_entity_poly.pdbx_strand_id
1 'polypeptide(L)'
;MNLSHVHAFTAAMQRKDLDGMLSHMAENIVLKTPLAAGALRGKDALRPVVAALLRVVDSFVFREFLQGPHHVSAFFGVTAGDIELDGVDYWRLNEAGLIEEMTVLWRPLPAVVAVNDKLDRAS
;
A
#
# COMPACT_ATOMS: atom_id res chain seq x y z
N MET A 1 18.99 -7.60 5.53
CA MET A 1 18.13 -6.54 4.98
C MET A 1 17.53 -5.74 6.13
N ASN A 2 17.63 -4.44 6.08
CA ASN A 2 17.07 -3.58 7.11
C ASN A 2 15.58 -3.33 6.84
N LEU A 3 14.72 -3.75 7.77
CA LEU A 3 13.27 -3.64 7.62
C LEU A 3 12.66 -2.49 8.43
N SER A 4 13.47 -1.60 9.01
CA SER A 4 12.96 -0.53 9.86
C SER A 4 11.99 0.40 9.11
N HIS A 5 12.30 0.76 7.85
CA HIS A 5 11.40 1.59 7.04
C HIS A 5 10.12 0.86 6.68
N VAL A 6 10.17 -0.44 6.38
CA VAL A 6 8.97 -1.25 6.09
C VAL A 6 8.05 -1.29 7.31
N HIS A 7 8.60 -1.55 8.49
CA HIS A 7 7.79 -1.59 9.71
C HIS A 7 7.21 -0.22 10.06
N ALA A 8 7.99 0.84 9.87
CA ALA A 8 7.49 2.20 10.08
C ALA A 8 6.43 2.59 9.06
N PHE A 9 6.58 2.16 7.80
CA PHE A 9 5.61 2.36 6.74
C PHE A 9 4.27 1.69 7.07
N THR A 10 4.29 0.40 7.45
CA THR A 10 3.06 -0.33 7.77
C THR A 10 2.38 0.23 9.01
N ALA A 11 3.14 0.67 10.01
CA ALA A 11 2.59 1.34 11.18
C ALA A 11 1.90 2.66 10.79
N ALA A 12 2.53 3.47 9.92
CA ALA A 12 1.93 4.70 9.41
C ALA A 12 0.64 4.42 8.63
N MET A 13 0.64 3.37 7.81
CA MET A 13 -0.54 2.96 7.04
C MET A 13 -1.70 2.57 7.96
N GLN A 14 -1.44 1.82 9.03
CA GLN A 14 -2.46 1.40 9.99
C GLN A 14 -3.08 2.59 10.75
N ARG A 15 -2.31 3.64 11.02
CA ARG A 15 -2.86 4.85 11.64
C ARG A 15 -3.26 5.92 10.62
N LYS A 16 -3.19 5.58 9.33
CA LYS A 16 -3.62 6.45 8.21
C LYS A 16 -2.85 7.76 8.15
N ASP A 17 -1.55 7.68 8.39
CA ASP A 17 -0.62 8.81 8.36
C ASP A 17 0.05 8.88 6.97
N LEU A 18 -0.52 9.70 6.09
CA LEU A 18 -0.03 9.85 4.71
C LEU A 18 1.43 10.29 4.64
N ASP A 19 1.77 11.34 5.36
CA ASP A 19 3.15 11.86 5.33
C ASP A 19 4.14 10.85 5.91
N GLY A 20 3.73 10.13 6.96
CA GLY A 20 4.53 9.05 7.52
C GLY A 20 4.78 7.95 6.50
N MET A 21 3.74 7.52 5.76
CA MET A 21 3.89 6.52 4.70
C MET A 21 4.88 6.98 3.63
N LEU A 22 4.72 8.20 3.13
CA LEU A 22 5.57 8.74 2.06
C LEU A 22 7.03 8.92 2.51
N SER A 23 7.26 9.22 3.79
CA SER A 23 8.61 9.43 4.31
C SER A 23 9.48 8.16 4.27
N HIS A 24 8.86 6.98 4.19
CA HIS A 24 9.57 5.70 4.13
C HIS A 24 9.69 5.16 2.71
N MET A 25 9.27 5.92 1.71
CA MET A 25 9.41 5.61 0.30
C MET A 25 10.60 6.36 -0.30
N ALA A 26 11.27 5.73 -1.27
CA ALA A 26 12.30 6.41 -2.06
C ALA A 26 11.65 7.46 -2.97
N GLU A 27 12.41 8.48 -3.35
CA GLU A 27 11.91 9.51 -4.27
C GLU A 27 11.46 8.94 -5.62
N ASN A 28 12.13 7.88 -6.08
CA ASN A 28 11.83 7.19 -7.33
C ASN A 28 10.87 6.02 -7.16
N ILE A 29 10.05 6.01 -6.12
CA ILE A 29 9.07 4.95 -5.84
C ILE A 29 8.23 4.62 -7.08
N VAL A 30 7.98 3.33 -7.28
CA VAL A 30 7.07 2.82 -8.31
C VAL A 30 5.98 2.00 -7.62
N LEU A 31 4.73 2.37 -7.84
CA LEU A 31 3.57 1.67 -7.28
C LEU A 31 2.77 0.99 -8.40
N LYS A 32 2.58 -0.32 -8.23
CA LYS A 32 1.67 -1.11 -9.05
C LYS A 32 0.47 -1.48 -8.19
N THR A 33 -0.70 -0.98 -8.55
CA THR A 33 -1.92 -1.12 -7.77
C THR A 33 -2.90 -2.06 -8.46
N PRO A 34 -3.80 -2.75 -7.71
CA PRO A 34 -4.82 -3.59 -8.33
C PRO A 34 -5.88 -2.80 -9.11
N LEU A 35 -5.88 -1.47 -8.98
CA LEU A 35 -6.94 -0.61 -9.52
C LEU A 35 -6.55 0.06 -10.84
N ALA A 36 -5.32 -0.13 -11.32
CA ALA A 36 -4.86 0.45 -12.58
C ALA A 36 -3.85 -0.48 -13.24
N ALA A 37 -3.87 -0.52 -14.57
CA ALA A 37 -2.96 -1.37 -15.34
C ALA A 37 -1.53 -0.82 -15.37
N GLY A 38 -1.37 0.50 -15.39
CA GLY A 38 -0.06 1.16 -15.42
C GLY A 38 0.51 1.36 -14.03
N ALA A 39 1.80 1.67 -13.98
CA ALA A 39 2.48 2.00 -12.73
C ALA A 39 2.45 3.50 -12.47
N LEU A 40 2.33 3.87 -11.19
CA LEU A 40 2.50 5.25 -10.73
C LEU A 40 3.96 5.45 -10.33
N ARG A 41 4.55 6.55 -10.72
CA ARG A 41 5.98 6.82 -10.50
C ARG A 41 6.20 8.13 -9.77
N GLY A 42 6.95 8.07 -8.67
CA GLY A 42 7.31 9.21 -7.86
C GLY A 42 6.29 9.55 -6.79
N LYS A 43 6.75 10.18 -5.72
CA LYS A 43 5.91 10.51 -4.56
C LYS A 43 4.76 11.46 -4.92
N ASP A 44 4.99 12.40 -5.83
CA ASP A 44 3.97 13.36 -6.21
C ASP A 44 2.77 12.68 -6.91
N ALA A 45 3.05 11.67 -7.74
CA ALA A 45 1.99 10.90 -8.39
C ALA A 45 1.23 10.00 -7.39
N LEU A 46 1.92 9.47 -6.39
CA LEU A 46 1.34 8.58 -5.39
C LEU A 46 0.46 9.33 -4.38
N ARG A 47 0.85 10.54 -4.00
CA ARG A 47 0.19 11.28 -2.91
C ARG A 47 -1.35 11.34 -3.04
N PRO A 48 -1.93 11.80 -4.16
CA PRO A 48 -3.39 11.88 -4.25
C PRO A 48 -4.07 10.51 -4.24
N VAL A 49 -3.43 9.49 -4.80
CA VAL A 49 -3.98 8.13 -4.85
C VAL A 49 -4.01 7.53 -3.45
N VAL A 50 -2.91 7.61 -2.72
CA VAL A 50 -2.84 7.11 -1.34
C VAL A 50 -3.76 7.92 -0.42
N ALA A 51 -3.82 9.23 -0.58
CA ALA A 51 -4.73 10.07 0.20
C ALA A 51 -6.19 9.65 0.03
N ALA A 52 -6.62 9.37 -1.21
CA ALA A 52 -7.98 8.89 -1.48
C ALA A 52 -8.24 7.54 -0.82
N LEU A 53 -7.28 6.63 -0.92
CA LEU A 53 -7.38 5.31 -0.28
C LEU A 53 -7.55 5.43 1.23
N LEU A 54 -6.77 6.28 1.89
CA LEU A 54 -6.86 6.47 3.33
C LEU A 54 -8.19 7.09 3.77
N ARG A 55 -8.85 7.88 2.89
CA ARG A 55 -10.19 8.40 3.20
C ARG A 55 -11.28 7.35 3.11
N VAL A 56 -11.15 6.40 2.18
CA VAL A 56 -12.17 5.38 1.90
C VAL A 56 -12.07 4.19 2.83
N VAL A 57 -10.86 3.77 3.16
CA VAL A 57 -10.59 2.59 3.99
C VAL A 57 -10.75 2.92 5.46
N ASP A 58 -11.44 2.05 6.20
CA ASP A 58 -11.60 2.19 7.65
C ASP A 58 -10.40 1.64 8.40
N SER A 59 -9.89 0.48 7.99
CA SER A 59 -8.76 -0.13 8.68
C SER A 59 -7.89 -0.95 7.75
N PHE A 60 -6.59 -0.96 8.07
CA PHE A 60 -5.59 -1.89 7.55
C PHE A 60 -5.04 -2.68 8.73
N VAL A 61 -4.98 -4.01 8.62
CA VAL A 61 -4.42 -4.86 9.67
C VAL A 61 -3.38 -5.78 9.03
N PHE A 62 -2.12 -5.54 9.33
CA PHE A 62 -1.02 -6.39 8.85
C PHE A 62 -0.92 -7.62 9.75
N ARG A 63 -0.81 -8.81 9.13
CA ARG A 63 -0.85 -10.09 9.83
C ARG A 63 0.47 -10.83 9.82
N GLU A 64 1.19 -10.79 8.69
CA GLU A 64 2.38 -11.61 8.52
C GLU A 64 3.34 -10.94 7.57
N PHE A 65 4.63 -10.99 7.90
CA PHE A 65 5.71 -10.48 7.05
C PHE A 65 6.58 -11.65 6.60
N LEU A 66 6.91 -11.69 5.30
CA LEU A 66 7.76 -12.70 4.71
C LEU A 66 8.94 -12.02 4.03
N GLN A 67 10.13 -12.50 4.33
CA GLN A 67 11.35 -11.93 3.76
C GLN A 67 11.98 -12.91 2.77
N GLY A 68 12.13 -12.48 1.52
CA GLY A 68 12.89 -13.18 0.49
C GLY A 68 14.31 -12.62 0.39
N PRO A 69 15.11 -13.12 -0.56
CA PRO A 69 16.48 -12.64 -0.74
C PRO A 69 16.60 -11.16 -1.10
N HIS A 70 15.63 -10.62 -1.85
CA HIS A 70 15.67 -9.26 -2.38
C HIS A 70 14.39 -8.47 -2.13
N HIS A 71 13.36 -9.11 -1.61
CA HIS A 71 12.03 -8.52 -1.42
C HIS A 71 11.46 -8.90 -0.07
N VAL A 72 10.54 -8.06 0.38
CA VAL A 72 9.73 -8.31 1.58
C VAL A 72 8.27 -8.26 1.17
N SER A 73 7.45 -9.12 1.72
CA SER A 73 6.01 -9.07 1.52
C SER A 73 5.27 -9.13 2.85
N ALA A 74 4.02 -8.66 2.84
CA ALA A 74 3.16 -8.74 4.01
C ALA A 74 1.74 -9.04 3.59
N PHE A 75 1.08 -9.90 4.38
CA PHE A 75 -0.36 -10.16 4.27
C PHE A 75 -1.11 -9.18 5.17
N PHE A 76 -2.19 -8.63 4.67
CA PHE A 76 -3.01 -7.70 5.44
C PHE A 76 -4.49 -7.83 5.10
N GLY A 77 -5.32 -7.34 6.01
CA GLY A 77 -6.75 -7.22 5.79
C GLY A 77 -7.13 -5.74 5.68
N VAL A 78 -8.15 -5.46 4.89
CA VAL A 78 -8.70 -4.13 4.68
C VAL A 78 -10.20 -4.17 4.95
N THR A 79 -10.70 -3.17 5.67
CA THR A 79 -12.15 -2.96 5.82
C THR A 79 -12.53 -1.58 5.31
N ALA A 80 -13.68 -1.50 4.65
CA ALA A 80 -14.25 -0.24 4.17
C ALA A 80 -15.79 -0.38 4.21
N GLY A 81 -16.41 0.07 5.32
CA GLY A 81 -17.82 -0.20 5.57
C GLY A 81 -18.06 -1.70 5.69
N ASP A 82 -18.97 -2.23 4.89
CA ASP A 82 -19.29 -3.68 4.87
C ASP A 82 -18.33 -4.49 4.01
N ILE A 83 -17.38 -3.82 3.34
CA ILE A 83 -16.44 -4.48 2.44
C ILE A 83 -15.26 -5.00 3.25
N GLU A 84 -14.89 -6.26 3.01
CA GLU A 84 -13.67 -6.86 3.55
C GLU A 84 -12.86 -7.42 2.39
N LEU A 85 -11.57 -7.14 2.39
CA LEU A 85 -10.66 -7.74 1.41
C LEU A 85 -9.35 -8.14 2.06
N ASP A 86 -8.65 -9.06 1.42
CA ASP A 86 -7.30 -9.47 1.78
C ASP A 86 -6.33 -8.91 0.77
N GLY A 87 -5.15 -8.54 1.24
CA GLY A 87 -4.11 -8.02 0.37
C GLY A 87 -2.74 -8.57 0.69
N VAL A 88 -1.87 -8.42 -0.29
CA VAL A 88 -0.44 -8.67 -0.15
C VAL A 88 0.28 -7.47 -0.74
N ASP A 89 1.17 -6.87 0.04
CA ASP A 89 2.15 -5.93 -0.46
C ASP A 89 3.45 -6.66 -0.74
N TYR A 90 4.10 -6.32 -1.85
CA TYR A 90 5.38 -6.86 -2.24
C TYR A 90 6.32 -5.70 -2.49
N TRP A 91 7.36 -5.56 -1.65
CA TRP A 91 8.25 -4.39 -1.64
C TRP A 91 9.65 -4.75 -2.06
N ARG A 92 10.26 -3.90 -2.90
CA ARG A 92 11.69 -3.89 -3.13
C ARG A 92 12.27 -2.68 -2.43
N LEU A 93 13.35 -2.88 -1.67
CA LEU A 93 14.00 -1.82 -0.90
C LEU A 93 15.30 -1.40 -1.58
N ASN A 94 15.65 -0.12 -1.45
CA ASN A 94 16.96 0.36 -1.89
C ASN A 94 18.02 0.11 -0.81
N GLU A 95 19.25 0.56 -1.05
CA GLU A 95 20.35 0.36 -0.11
C GLU A 95 20.12 1.02 1.24
N ALA A 96 19.38 2.13 1.26
CA ALA A 96 19.01 2.83 2.50
C ALA A 96 17.85 2.17 3.23
N GLY A 97 17.23 1.12 2.66
CA GLY A 97 16.07 0.45 3.23
C GLY A 97 14.74 1.12 2.91
N LEU A 98 14.76 2.19 2.10
CA LEU A 98 13.53 2.86 1.65
C LEU A 98 12.83 2.02 0.59
N ILE A 99 11.51 2.10 0.57
CA ILE A 99 10.67 1.37 -0.40
C ILE A 99 10.81 2.04 -1.76
N GLU A 100 11.36 1.33 -2.74
CA GLU A 100 11.50 1.88 -4.10
C GLU A 100 10.57 1.23 -5.12
N GLU A 101 9.97 0.07 -4.80
CA GLU A 101 8.92 -0.53 -5.61
C GLU A 101 7.92 -1.21 -4.71
N MET A 102 6.65 -1.02 -5.00
CA MET A 102 5.56 -1.66 -4.26
C MET A 102 4.55 -2.20 -5.26
N THR A 103 4.26 -3.51 -5.14
CA THR A 103 3.17 -4.16 -5.88
C THR A 103 2.11 -4.56 -4.88
N VAL A 104 0.87 -4.16 -5.12
CA VAL A 104 -0.27 -4.44 -4.25
C VAL A 104 -1.21 -5.41 -4.96
N LEU A 105 -1.51 -6.53 -4.31
CA LEU A 105 -2.46 -7.54 -4.80
C LEU A 105 -3.62 -7.62 -3.83
N TRP A 106 -4.85 -7.65 -4.34
CA TRP A 106 -6.08 -7.71 -3.53
C TRP A 106 -7.02 -8.81 -4.01
N ARG A 107 -7.78 -9.35 -3.05
CA ARG A 107 -8.84 -10.34 -3.30
C ARG A 107 -9.98 -10.15 -2.29
N PRO A 108 -11.24 -10.64 -2.56
CA PRO A 108 -11.70 -11.19 -3.84
C PRO A 108 -12.15 -10.08 -4.80
N LEU A 109 -12.33 -10.42 -6.06
CA LEU A 109 -12.67 -9.44 -7.09
C LEU A 109 -13.89 -8.57 -6.76
N PRO A 110 -15.02 -9.12 -6.25
CA PRO A 110 -16.18 -8.26 -5.94
C PRO A 110 -15.86 -7.18 -4.90
N ALA A 111 -15.04 -7.50 -3.89
CA ALA A 111 -14.62 -6.53 -2.88
C ALA A 111 -13.70 -5.46 -3.48
N VAL A 112 -12.79 -5.86 -4.37
CA VAL A 112 -11.90 -4.93 -5.06
C VAL A 112 -12.71 -3.94 -5.90
N VAL A 113 -13.69 -4.43 -6.66
CA VAL A 113 -14.59 -3.57 -7.45
C VAL A 113 -15.35 -2.60 -6.56
N ALA A 114 -15.87 -3.07 -5.42
CA ALA A 114 -16.61 -2.25 -4.48
C ALA A 114 -15.74 -1.12 -3.90
N VAL A 115 -14.48 -1.40 -3.55
CA VAL A 115 -13.55 -0.37 -3.08
C VAL A 115 -13.24 0.62 -4.20
N ASN A 116 -13.02 0.13 -5.42
CA ASN A 116 -12.78 1.00 -6.57
C ASN A 116 -13.94 1.96 -6.81
N ASP A 117 -15.17 1.48 -6.70
CA ASP A 117 -16.36 2.33 -6.83
C ASP A 117 -16.42 3.42 -5.76
N LYS A 118 -16.04 3.09 -4.52
CA LYS A 118 -15.96 4.09 -3.44
C LYS A 118 -14.87 5.14 -3.72
N LEU A 119 -13.73 4.73 -4.26
CA LEU A 119 -12.65 5.64 -4.62
C LEU A 119 -13.09 6.60 -5.74
N ASP A 120 -13.79 6.11 -6.74
CA ASP A 120 -14.32 6.93 -7.83
C ASP A 120 -15.29 7.98 -7.32
N ARG A 121 -16.15 7.63 -6.35
CA ARG A 121 -17.09 8.57 -5.73
C ARG A 121 -16.41 9.57 -4.81
N ALA A 122 -15.25 9.24 -4.26
CA ALA A 122 -14.52 10.09 -3.31
C ALA A 122 -13.56 11.07 -3.99
N SER A 123 -13.27 10.87 -5.26
CA SER A 123 -12.32 11.70 -6.00
C SER A 123 -12.97 12.88 -6.73
#